data_7f2ff5816e4b2cd3c127f33c0eba38b5
#
_entry.id   7f2ff5816e4b2cd3c127f33c0eba38b5
#
_cell.length_a   1.000
_cell.length_b   1.000
_cell.length_c   1.000
_cell.angle_alpha   90.00
_cell.angle_beta   90.00
_cell.angle_gamma   90.00
#
_symmetry.space_group_name_H-M   'P 1'
#
loop_
_entity.id
_entity.type
_entity.pdbx_description
1 polymer ?
#
loop_
_entity_poly.entity_id
_entity_poly.type
_entity_poly.pdbx_seq_one_letter_code
_entity_poly.pdbx_strand_id
1 'polypeptide(L)'
;ISHSVAESYLRRYHLPKDKMQVVYNGTDLHRFIPHPAHTDTPLRLIYVGRIFRDKGIDLLLEALAACPTDAPFTLTLVGSDHGGYTEQMQARAARLHLEDKVQFLGSRTDVPQLLQAADLFVHPATCQEGFGITLIEAMASGVPCLAFPKGAIPEIIGPEIDGFLTEEVSAAALTAGINRALELFTKAPHHWHTLCKNARQKAELFSIERTVAQLEALYQEQ
;
A
#
# COMPACT_ATOMS: atom_id res chain seq x y z
N ILE A 1 2.86 -8.03 15.95
CA ILE A 1 2.96 -6.99 14.93
C ILE A 1 1.59 -6.66 14.29
N SER A 2 0.57 -7.53 14.44
CA SER A 2 -0.82 -7.30 14.06
C SER A 2 -1.74 -8.32 14.73
N HIS A 3 -3.05 -8.04 14.80
CA HIS A 3 -4.04 -9.01 15.28
C HIS A 3 -4.14 -10.21 14.36
N SER A 4 -4.05 -10.04 13.05
CA SER A 4 -4.04 -11.12 12.06
C SER A 4 -2.90 -12.12 12.31
N VAL A 5 -1.69 -11.63 12.60
CA VAL A 5 -0.56 -12.49 12.96
C VAL A 5 -0.80 -13.16 14.31
N ALA A 6 -1.27 -12.42 15.32
CA ALA A 6 -1.57 -12.99 16.64
C ALA A 6 -2.57 -14.13 16.56
N GLU A 7 -3.69 -13.95 15.84
CA GLU A 7 -4.70 -14.99 15.63
C GLU A 7 -4.14 -16.22 14.91
N SER A 8 -3.24 -16.01 13.93
CA SER A 8 -2.58 -17.11 13.23
C SER A 8 -1.74 -17.95 14.18
N TYR A 9 -0.97 -17.32 15.08
CA TYR A 9 -0.16 -18.00 16.08
C TYR A 9 -1.02 -18.69 17.15
N LEU A 10 -2.06 -18.01 17.67
CA LEU A 10 -2.99 -18.59 18.64
C LEU A 10 -3.62 -19.88 18.11
N ARG A 11 -4.07 -19.86 16.85
CA ARG A 11 -4.64 -21.05 16.21
C ARG A 11 -3.61 -22.15 15.97
N ARG A 12 -2.42 -21.80 15.49
CA ARG A 12 -1.39 -22.78 15.12
C ARG A 12 -0.80 -23.48 16.32
N TYR A 13 -0.58 -22.77 17.43
CA TYR A 13 0.14 -23.24 18.60
C TYR A 13 -0.76 -23.45 19.81
N HIS A 14 -2.08 -23.27 19.68
CA HIS A 14 -3.08 -23.39 20.75
C HIS A 14 -2.72 -22.59 22.01
N LEU A 15 -2.18 -21.37 21.82
CA LEU A 15 -1.76 -20.52 22.92
C LEU A 15 -2.96 -19.87 23.63
N PRO A 16 -2.90 -19.67 24.96
CA PRO A 16 -3.90 -18.88 25.67
C PRO A 16 -3.89 -17.41 25.18
N LYS A 17 -5.08 -16.83 24.95
CA LYS A 17 -5.21 -15.47 24.44
C LYS A 17 -4.65 -14.40 25.38
N ASP A 18 -4.75 -14.63 26.70
CA ASP A 18 -4.23 -13.75 27.75
C ASP A 18 -2.70 -13.69 27.83
N LYS A 19 -2.01 -14.61 27.14
CA LYS A 19 -0.54 -14.65 27.04
C LYS A 19 -0.01 -13.93 25.79
N MET A 20 -0.86 -13.29 25.01
CA MET A 20 -0.46 -12.64 23.78
C MET A 20 -0.95 -11.20 23.72
N GLN A 21 -0.03 -10.28 23.56
CA GLN A 21 -0.31 -8.87 23.32
C GLN A 21 0.18 -8.45 21.95
N VAL A 22 -0.61 -7.64 21.26
CA VAL A 22 -0.25 -7.09 19.95
C VAL A 22 0.36 -5.72 20.13
N VAL A 23 1.60 -5.57 19.67
CA VAL A 23 2.25 -4.28 19.50
C VAL A 23 2.49 -4.11 18.00
N TYR A 24 1.84 -3.12 17.40
CA TYR A 24 2.01 -2.83 15.99
C TYR A 24 3.43 -2.36 15.67
N ASN A 25 3.92 -2.74 14.49
CA ASN A 25 5.15 -2.16 13.98
C ASN A 25 4.96 -0.66 13.75
N GLY A 26 6.01 0.09 14.02
CA GLY A 26 6.06 1.52 13.73
C GLY A 26 7.04 1.87 12.63
N THR A 27 6.84 3.02 12.01
CA THR A 27 7.81 3.64 11.12
C THR A 27 8.17 5.05 11.60
N ASP A 28 9.37 5.51 11.20
CA ASP A 28 9.81 6.88 11.47
C ASP A 28 9.05 7.85 10.54
N LEU A 29 7.99 8.45 11.08
CA LEU A 29 7.12 9.37 10.34
C LEU A 29 7.81 10.69 9.94
N HIS A 30 8.96 11.03 10.55
CA HIS A 30 9.72 12.24 10.20
C HIS A 30 10.42 12.11 8.84
N ARG A 31 10.64 10.88 8.38
CA ARG A 31 11.20 10.61 7.06
C ARG A 31 10.19 10.75 5.93
N PHE A 32 8.90 10.64 6.24
CA PHE A 32 7.81 10.61 5.27
C PHE A 32 6.94 11.86 5.45
N ILE A 33 7.23 12.88 4.63
CA ILE A 33 6.61 14.19 4.74
C ILE A 33 5.54 14.32 3.66
N PRO A 34 4.29 14.66 4.02
CA PRO A 34 3.25 14.88 3.03
C PRO A 34 3.61 16.01 2.07
N HIS A 35 3.36 15.78 0.78
CA HIS A 35 3.28 16.86 -0.20
C HIS A 35 1.86 17.42 -0.23
N PRO A 36 1.64 18.72 -0.51
CA PRO A 36 0.29 19.23 -0.76
C PRO A 36 -0.39 18.40 -1.83
N ALA A 37 -1.57 17.86 -1.51
CA ALA A 37 -2.33 17.07 -2.44
C ALA A 37 -2.68 17.92 -3.67
N HIS A 38 -2.44 17.39 -4.85
CA HIS A 38 -2.83 17.99 -6.12
C HIS A 38 -3.76 17.04 -6.87
N THR A 39 -4.39 17.55 -7.89
CA THR A 39 -5.30 16.77 -8.76
C THR A 39 -4.97 16.97 -10.24
N ASP A 40 -3.72 17.36 -10.51
CA ASP A 40 -3.23 17.48 -11.88
C ASP A 40 -3.00 16.09 -12.47
N THR A 41 -3.57 15.82 -13.62
CA THR A 41 -3.38 14.54 -14.32
C THR A 41 -1.99 14.44 -14.95
N PRO A 42 -1.42 13.23 -15.04
CA PRO A 42 -2.02 11.93 -14.72
C PRO A 42 -2.01 11.60 -13.22
N LEU A 43 -2.91 10.71 -12.78
CA LEU A 43 -2.87 10.07 -11.46
C LEU A 43 -1.60 9.20 -11.36
N ARG A 44 -0.71 9.51 -10.41
CA ARG A 44 0.58 8.84 -10.23
C ARG A 44 0.45 7.71 -9.22
N LEU A 45 0.35 6.48 -9.74
CA LEU A 45 0.35 5.28 -8.92
C LEU A 45 1.78 4.87 -8.58
N ILE A 46 1.97 4.33 -7.39
CA ILE A 46 3.25 3.76 -6.95
C ILE A 46 3.05 2.43 -6.23
N TYR A 47 3.97 1.52 -6.46
CA TYR A 47 4.18 0.32 -5.67
C TYR A 47 5.60 0.34 -5.09
N VAL A 48 5.75 0.01 -3.82
CA VAL A 48 7.05 -0.16 -3.16
C VAL A 48 7.08 -1.51 -2.46
N GLY A 49 8.00 -2.37 -2.85
CA GLY A 49 8.15 -3.69 -2.27
C GLY A 49 8.95 -4.63 -3.18
N ARG A 50 9.21 -5.85 -2.73
CA ARG A 50 9.85 -6.86 -3.57
C ARG A 50 9.02 -7.13 -4.82
N ILE A 51 9.66 -7.21 -5.97
CA ILE A 51 9.02 -7.63 -7.23
C ILE A 51 9.05 -9.16 -7.26
N PHE A 52 7.96 -9.78 -6.79
CA PHE A 52 7.85 -11.23 -6.67
C PHE A 52 6.39 -11.69 -6.86
N ARG A 53 6.20 -12.99 -7.13
CA ARG A 53 4.91 -13.55 -7.53
C ARG A 53 3.78 -13.31 -6.53
N ASP A 54 4.08 -13.38 -5.23
CA ASP A 54 3.10 -13.20 -4.14
C ASP A 54 2.72 -11.73 -3.91
N LYS A 55 3.33 -10.81 -4.64
CA LYS A 55 3.06 -9.37 -4.55
C LYS A 55 2.06 -8.86 -5.59
N GLY A 56 1.56 -9.75 -6.47
CA GLY A 56 0.41 -9.48 -7.35
C GLY A 56 0.65 -8.41 -8.41
N ILE A 57 1.91 -8.18 -8.81
CA ILE A 57 2.24 -7.21 -9.87
C ILE A 57 1.59 -7.60 -11.20
N ASP A 58 1.46 -8.89 -11.47
CA ASP A 58 0.77 -9.43 -12.63
C ASP A 58 -0.72 -9.03 -12.67
N LEU A 59 -1.42 -9.13 -11.53
CA LEU A 59 -2.81 -8.67 -11.39
C LEU A 59 -2.94 -7.15 -11.52
N LEU A 60 -1.95 -6.40 -11.01
CA LEU A 60 -1.94 -4.94 -11.15
C LEU A 60 -1.79 -4.53 -12.63
N LEU A 61 -0.88 -5.15 -13.37
CA LEU A 61 -0.72 -4.88 -14.81
C LEU A 61 -1.98 -5.24 -15.60
N GLU A 62 -2.63 -6.37 -15.31
CA GLU A 62 -3.93 -6.74 -15.90
C GLU A 62 -5.01 -5.71 -15.58
N ALA A 63 -5.06 -5.25 -14.32
CA ALA A 63 -6.03 -4.25 -13.89
C ALA A 63 -5.85 -2.93 -14.64
N LEU A 64 -4.61 -2.48 -14.82
CA LEU A 64 -4.30 -1.25 -15.57
C LEU A 64 -4.66 -1.37 -17.05
N ALA A 65 -4.41 -2.54 -17.66
CA ALA A 65 -4.77 -2.79 -19.05
C ALA A 65 -6.29 -2.84 -19.27
N ALA A 66 -7.06 -3.17 -18.25
CA ALA A 66 -8.53 -3.17 -18.26
C ALA A 66 -9.15 -1.79 -17.97
N CYS A 67 -8.36 -0.79 -17.56
CA CYS A 67 -8.82 0.59 -17.46
C CYS A 67 -9.07 1.18 -18.86
N PRO A 68 -9.90 2.23 -18.99
CA PRO A 68 -10.08 2.93 -20.27
C PRO A 68 -8.71 3.32 -20.87
N THR A 69 -8.58 3.18 -22.19
CA THR A 69 -7.30 3.40 -22.90
C THR A 69 -6.77 4.83 -22.72
N ASP A 70 -7.66 5.80 -22.61
CA ASP A 70 -7.38 7.21 -22.39
C ASP A 70 -7.29 7.60 -20.91
N ALA A 71 -7.44 6.64 -19.98
CA ALA A 71 -7.34 6.90 -18.55
C ALA A 71 -5.98 7.50 -18.21
N PRO A 72 -5.95 8.71 -17.60
CA PRO A 72 -4.70 9.43 -17.34
C PRO A 72 -4.05 8.95 -16.04
N PHE A 73 -3.28 7.88 -16.13
CA PHE A 73 -2.47 7.37 -15.02
C PHE A 73 -1.05 6.99 -15.46
N THR A 74 -0.14 6.97 -14.50
CA THR A 74 1.19 6.34 -14.60
C THR A 74 1.40 5.41 -13.42
N LEU A 75 2.26 4.40 -13.57
CA LEU A 75 2.66 3.49 -12.48
C LEU A 75 4.17 3.44 -12.35
N THR A 76 4.67 3.67 -11.15
CA THR A 76 6.07 3.45 -10.77
C THR A 76 6.18 2.22 -9.87
N LEU A 77 7.00 1.25 -10.27
CA LEU A 77 7.29 0.03 -9.52
C LEU A 77 8.70 0.13 -8.93
N VAL A 78 8.78 0.10 -7.58
CA VAL A 78 10.03 0.26 -6.82
C VAL A 78 10.29 -0.99 -5.99
N GLY A 79 11.45 -1.59 -6.15
CA GLY A 79 11.86 -2.71 -5.32
C GLY A 79 12.87 -3.64 -5.96
N SER A 80 13.39 -4.55 -5.15
CA SER A 80 14.34 -5.55 -5.61
C SER A 80 13.66 -6.65 -6.42
N ASP A 81 14.34 -7.10 -7.45
CA ASP A 81 13.96 -8.30 -8.18
C ASP A 81 14.32 -9.58 -7.40
N HIS A 82 13.50 -10.59 -7.56
CA HIS A 82 13.77 -11.93 -7.09
C HIS A 82 13.53 -12.96 -8.22
N GLY A 83 14.62 -13.52 -8.74
CA GLY A 83 14.56 -14.62 -9.68
C GLY A 83 14.11 -14.26 -11.10
N GLY A 84 14.41 -13.04 -11.58
CA GLY A 84 14.07 -12.59 -12.94
C GLY A 84 12.57 -12.29 -13.12
N TYR A 85 11.82 -12.08 -12.03
CA TYR A 85 10.39 -11.80 -12.13
C TYR A 85 10.11 -10.39 -12.66
N THR A 86 11.03 -9.45 -12.45
CA THR A 86 10.94 -8.09 -13.02
C THR A 86 10.93 -8.13 -14.54
N GLU A 87 11.84 -8.89 -15.17
CA GLU A 87 11.88 -9.02 -16.63
C GLU A 87 10.58 -9.65 -17.18
N GLN A 88 10.02 -10.63 -16.47
CA GLN A 88 8.73 -11.23 -16.83
C GLN A 88 7.60 -10.19 -16.79
N MET A 89 7.60 -9.31 -15.79
CA MET A 89 6.59 -8.25 -15.64
C MET A 89 6.77 -7.13 -16.65
N GLN A 90 8.01 -6.79 -17.01
CA GLN A 90 8.30 -5.85 -18.11
C GLN A 90 7.79 -6.40 -19.45
N ALA A 91 8.08 -7.68 -19.75
CA ALA A 91 7.55 -8.33 -20.96
C ALA A 91 6.00 -8.43 -20.94
N ARG A 92 5.39 -8.57 -19.75
CA ARG A 92 3.93 -8.56 -19.60
C ARG A 92 3.36 -7.16 -19.86
N ALA A 93 3.98 -6.11 -19.29
CA ALA A 93 3.58 -4.72 -19.53
C ALA A 93 3.61 -4.37 -21.02
N ALA A 94 4.68 -4.79 -21.73
CA ALA A 94 4.79 -4.62 -23.18
C ALA A 94 3.65 -5.32 -23.94
N ARG A 95 3.34 -6.56 -23.60
CA ARG A 95 2.23 -7.29 -24.24
C ARG A 95 0.86 -6.68 -23.97
N LEU A 96 0.73 -5.93 -22.88
CA LEU A 96 -0.49 -5.22 -22.48
C LEU A 96 -0.51 -3.76 -22.97
N HIS A 97 0.49 -3.33 -23.75
CA HIS A 97 0.66 -1.97 -24.28
C HIS A 97 0.68 -0.90 -23.17
N LEU A 98 1.44 -1.19 -22.09
CA LEU A 98 1.60 -0.33 -20.92
C LEU A 98 3.00 0.28 -20.79
N GLU A 99 3.88 0.14 -21.80
CA GLU A 99 5.28 0.55 -21.75
C GLU A 99 5.44 2.04 -21.45
N ASP A 100 4.58 2.87 -22.01
CA ASP A 100 4.60 4.31 -21.83
C ASP A 100 3.99 4.77 -20.49
N LYS A 101 3.28 3.87 -19.79
CA LYS A 101 2.59 4.16 -18.53
C LYS A 101 3.24 3.53 -17.30
N VAL A 102 4.10 2.51 -17.47
CA VAL A 102 4.65 1.72 -16.37
C VAL A 102 6.18 1.78 -16.36
N GLN A 103 6.75 2.21 -15.24
CA GLN A 103 8.19 2.31 -15.04
C GLN A 103 8.66 1.39 -13.90
N PHE A 104 9.74 0.64 -14.16
CA PHE A 104 10.41 -0.21 -13.18
C PHE A 104 11.73 0.46 -12.76
N LEU A 105 11.84 0.91 -11.51
CA LEU A 105 13.01 1.65 -11.00
C LEU A 105 14.04 0.77 -10.29
N GLY A 106 13.73 -0.53 -10.07
CA GLY A 106 14.58 -1.37 -9.23
C GLY A 106 14.60 -0.90 -7.76
N SER A 107 15.63 -1.32 -7.03
CA SER A 107 15.82 -0.90 -5.63
C SER A 107 16.24 0.57 -5.54
N ARG A 108 15.59 1.32 -4.64
CA ARG A 108 15.83 2.76 -4.44
C ARG A 108 16.06 3.06 -2.98
N THR A 109 16.86 4.09 -2.69
CA THR A 109 17.11 4.63 -1.34
C THR A 109 16.29 5.89 -1.07
N ASP A 110 15.76 6.54 -2.10
CA ASP A 110 14.94 7.75 -2.07
C ASP A 110 13.43 7.45 -2.07
N VAL A 111 13.04 6.33 -1.44
CA VAL A 111 11.62 5.92 -1.31
C VAL A 111 10.73 7.03 -0.71
N PRO A 112 11.16 7.80 0.32
CA PRO A 112 10.35 8.91 0.83
C PRO A 112 10.00 9.95 -0.23
N GLN A 113 10.96 10.33 -1.09
CA GLN A 113 10.74 11.29 -2.17
C GLN A 113 9.84 10.73 -3.27
N LEU A 114 9.97 9.45 -3.58
CA LEU A 114 9.12 8.77 -4.55
C LEU A 114 7.67 8.67 -4.05
N LEU A 115 7.46 8.34 -2.78
CA LEU A 115 6.13 8.34 -2.15
C LEU A 115 5.53 9.75 -2.13
N GLN A 116 6.33 10.76 -1.76
CA GLN A 116 5.90 12.15 -1.76
C GLN A 116 5.47 12.64 -3.16
N ALA A 117 6.02 12.08 -4.23
CA ALA A 117 5.68 12.43 -5.61
C ALA A 117 4.47 11.62 -6.15
N ALA A 118 3.94 10.67 -5.40
CA ALA A 118 2.84 9.80 -5.82
C ALA A 118 1.48 10.30 -5.30
N ASP A 119 0.41 9.83 -5.94
CA ASP A 119 -0.97 10.16 -5.57
C ASP A 119 -1.71 8.97 -4.96
N LEU A 120 -1.41 7.76 -5.41
CA LEU A 120 -2.04 6.53 -4.94
C LEU A 120 -0.99 5.42 -4.78
N PHE A 121 -0.89 4.87 -3.59
CA PHE A 121 -0.09 3.67 -3.35
C PHE A 121 -0.92 2.42 -3.62
N VAL A 122 -0.43 1.51 -4.46
CA VAL A 122 -1.14 0.25 -4.75
C VAL A 122 -0.40 -0.92 -4.13
N HIS A 123 -1.10 -1.71 -3.29
CA HIS A 123 -0.55 -2.88 -2.61
C HIS A 123 -1.33 -4.15 -3.01
N PRO A 124 -1.04 -4.75 -4.17
CA PRO A 124 -1.81 -5.85 -4.71
C PRO A 124 -1.34 -7.24 -4.20
N ALA A 125 -0.73 -7.30 -2.99
CA ALA A 125 -0.19 -8.54 -2.45
C ALA A 125 -1.27 -9.61 -2.27
N THR A 126 -1.03 -10.79 -2.84
CA THR A 126 -1.94 -11.95 -2.76
C THR A 126 -1.66 -12.83 -1.55
N CYS A 127 -0.47 -12.70 -0.94
CA CYS A 127 -0.09 -13.40 0.29
C CYS A 127 -0.75 -12.78 1.53
N GLN A 128 -0.71 -13.51 2.63
CA GLN A 128 -1.08 -12.98 3.95
C GLN A 128 -0.02 -11.95 4.39
N GLU A 129 -0.35 -10.67 4.32
CA GLU A 129 0.56 -9.61 4.77
C GLU A 129 0.59 -9.56 6.29
N GLY A 130 1.78 -9.64 6.87
CA GLY A 130 1.94 -9.65 8.33
C GLY A 130 1.65 -8.30 8.97
N PHE A 131 1.96 -7.21 8.26
CA PHE A 131 1.65 -5.84 8.69
C PHE A 131 1.50 -4.88 7.51
N GLY A 132 2.54 -4.69 6.68
CA GLY A 132 2.52 -3.75 5.56
C GLY A 132 3.14 -2.39 5.91
N ILE A 133 4.42 -2.40 6.33
CA ILE A 133 5.14 -1.15 6.68
C ILE A 133 5.08 -0.14 5.53
N THR A 134 5.23 -0.57 4.28
CA THR A 134 5.19 0.33 3.11
C THR A 134 3.84 1.03 2.92
N LEU A 135 2.73 0.43 3.39
CA LEU A 135 1.43 1.12 3.45
C LEU A 135 1.47 2.30 4.43
N ILE A 136 2.05 2.06 5.62
CA ILE A 136 2.17 3.12 6.63
C ILE A 136 3.10 4.24 6.13
N GLU A 137 4.19 3.90 5.44
CA GLU A 137 5.11 4.87 4.83
C GLU A 137 4.40 5.72 3.76
N ALA A 138 3.57 5.11 2.92
CA ALA A 138 2.76 5.83 1.93
C ALA A 138 1.72 6.73 2.61
N MET A 139 0.97 6.20 3.57
CA MET A 139 -0.02 6.97 4.34
C MET A 139 0.64 8.11 5.11
N ALA A 140 1.85 7.92 5.66
CA ALA A 140 2.64 8.96 6.31
C ALA A 140 3.05 10.07 5.34
N SER A 141 3.24 9.74 4.06
CA SER A 141 3.46 10.73 2.99
C SER A 141 2.17 11.42 2.52
N GLY A 142 1.03 11.13 3.16
CA GLY A 142 -0.28 11.67 2.74
C GLY A 142 -0.85 10.99 1.50
N VAL A 143 -0.36 9.81 1.15
CA VAL A 143 -0.77 9.05 -0.04
C VAL A 143 -1.76 7.96 0.38
N PRO A 144 -3.03 8.03 -0.05
CA PRO A 144 -4.00 6.97 0.20
C PRO A 144 -3.59 5.67 -0.50
N CYS A 145 -4.04 4.55 0.07
CA CYS A 145 -3.63 3.22 -0.39
C CYS A 145 -4.81 2.47 -1.01
N LEU A 146 -4.57 1.73 -2.09
CA LEU A 146 -5.48 0.72 -2.65
C LEU A 146 -4.85 -0.66 -2.43
N ALA A 147 -5.56 -1.58 -1.77
CA ALA A 147 -5.00 -2.89 -1.45
C ALA A 147 -6.04 -4.01 -1.45
N PHE A 148 -5.56 -5.25 -1.59
CA PHE A 148 -6.34 -6.44 -1.29
C PHE A 148 -6.52 -6.61 0.23
N PRO A 149 -7.68 -7.10 0.72
CA PRO A 149 -7.94 -7.29 2.15
C PRO A 149 -7.27 -8.57 2.67
N LYS A 150 -5.93 -8.62 2.63
CA LYS A 150 -5.12 -9.78 3.04
C LYS A 150 -4.35 -9.53 4.33
N GLY A 151 -4.40 -10.51 5.23
CA GLY A 151 -3.64 -10.44 6.50
C GLY A 151 -4.03 -9.23 7.34
N ALA A 152 -3.05 -8.41 7.70
CA ALA A 152 -3.22 -7.22 8.53
C ALA A 152 -3.73 -5.98 7.78
N ILE A 153 -3.87 -6.02 6.46
CA ILE A 153 -4.23 -4.83 5.66
C ILE A 153 -5.55 -4.18 6.13
N PRO A 154 -6.62 -4.95 6.45
CA PRO A 154 -7.86 -4.38 6.98
C PRO A 154 -7.74 -3.71 8.37
N GLU A 155 -6.65 -3.95 9.11
CA GLU A 155 -6.37 -3.27 10.37
C GLU A 155 -5.80 -1.85 10.14
N ILE A 156 -5.21 -1.63 8.95
CA ILE A 156 -4.52 -0.40 8.57
C ILE A 156 -5.43 0.52 7.77
N ILE A 157 -6.06 0.02 6.70
CA ILE A 157 -6.87 0.83 5.79
C ILE A 157 -8.33 0.82 6.22
N GLY A 158 -8.89 2.01 6.47
CA GLY A 158 -10.33 2.25 6.59
C GLY A 158 -10.91 2.56 5.19
N PRO A 159 -11.70 1.63 4.60
CA PRO A 159 -12.17 1.82 3.22
C PRO A 159 -13.00 3.09 3.05
N GLU A 160 -12.73 3.85 1.99
CA GLU A 160 -13.34 5.16 1.65
C GLU A 160 -13.07 6.27 2.70
N ILE A 161 -12.27 6.00 3.75
CA ILE A 161 -11.91 6.97 4.79
C ILE A 161 -10.48 7.47 4.60
N ASP A 162 -9.53 6.56 4.47
CA ASP A 162 -8.09 6.83 4.37
C ASP A 162 -7.41 6.02 3.24
N GLY A 163 -8.20 5.25 2.48
CA GLY A 163 -7.78 4.44 1.35
C GLY A 163 -8.91 3.58 0.81
N PHE A 164 -8.54 2.56 0.04
CA PHE A 164 -9.48 1.67 -0.64
C PHE A 164 -9.10 0.21 -0.38
N LEU A 165 -10.08 -0.61 -0.02
CA LEU A 165 -9.96 -2.05 0.01
C LEU A 165 -10.82 -2.65 -1.11
N THR A 166 -10.26 -3.60 -1.84
CA THR A 166 -11.03 -4.35 -2.82
C THR A 166 -11.96 -5.36 -2.12
N GLU A 167 -13.02 -5.77 -2.79
CA GLU A 167 -13.92 -6.80 -2.26
C GLU A 167 -13.29 -8.20 -2.33
N GLU A 168 -12.46 -8.43 -3.35
CA GLU A 168 -11.79 -9.71 -3.60
C GLU A 168 -10.37 -9.54 -4.15
N VAL A 169 -9.65 -10.65 -4.25
CA VAL A 169 -8.29 -10.70 -4.82
C VAL A 169 -8.41 -11.01 -6.32
N SER A 170 -8.58 -9.97 -7.13
CA SER A 170 -8.66 -10.11 -8.59
C SER A 170 -8.21 -8.84 -9.30
N ALA A 171 -7.81 -8.98 -10.58
CA ALA A 171 -7.52 -7.84 -11.44
C ALA A 171 -8.75 -6.94 -11.64
N ALA A 172 -9.93 -7.53 -11.77
CA ALA A 172 -11.18 -6.80 -11.94
C ALA A 172 -11.49 -5.90 -10.72
N ALA A 173 -11.28 -6.41 -9.50
CA ALA A 173 -11.46 -5.64 -8.28
C ALA A 173 -10.43 -4.49 -8.15
N LEU A 174 -9.17 -4.71 -8.57
CA LEU A 174 -8.18 -3.62 -8.67
C LEU A 174 -8.58 -2.58 -9.71
N THR A 175 -9.07 -3.00 -10.89
CA THR A 175 -9.57 -2.09 -11.93
C THR A 175 -10.67 -1.19 -11.38
N ALA A 176 -11.63 -1.76 -10.66
CA ALA A 176 -12.70 -1.00 -10.02
C ALA A 176 -12.15 0.02 -9.01
N GLY A 177 -11.20 -0.39 -8.16
CA GLY A 177 -10.54 0.47 -7.18
C GLY A 177 -9.74 1.61 -7.85
N ILE A 178 -8.99 1.32 -8.92
CA ILE A 178 -8.23 2.33 -9.67
C ILE A 178 -9.18 3.33 -10.34
N ASN A 179 -10.25 2.87 -10.98
CA ASN A 179 -11.25 3.73 -11.60
C ASN A 179 -11.96 4.62 -10.57
N ARG A 180 -12.27 4.07 -9.38
CA ARG A 180 -12.84 4.84 -8.26
C ARG A 180 -11.87 5.92 -7.77
N ALA A 181 -10.59 5.59 -7.60
CA ALA A 181 -9.56 6.55 -7.22
C ALA A 181 -9.42 7.66 -8.27
N LEU A 182 -9.37 7.30 -9.55
CA LEU A 182 -9.28 8.24 -10.67
C LEU A 182 -10.52 9.16 -10.74
N GLU A 183 -11.71 8.64 -10.50
CA GLU A 183 -12.92 9.43 -10.43
C GLU A 183 -12.86 10.48 -9.31
N LEU A 184 -12.47 10.08 -8.10
CA LEU A 184 -12.33 11.01 -6.98
C LEU A 184 -11.24 12.05 -7.25
N PHE A 185 -10.09 11.60 -7.77
CA PHE A 185 -8.96 12.46 -8.10
C PHE A 185 -9.34 13.55 -9.09
N THR A 186 -10.09 13.21 -10.15
CA THR A 186 -10.41 14.15 -11.23
C THR A 186 -11.69 14.93 -11.01
N LYS A 187 -12.71 14.33 -10.37
CA LYS A 187 -14.05 14.93 -10.28
C LYS A 187 -14.44 15.42 -8.88
N ALA A 188 -13.72 14.99 -7.84
CA ALA A 188 -14.01 15.32 -6.45
C ALA A 188 -12.76 15.70 -5.64
N PRO A 189 -12.01 16.77 -6.04
CA PRO A 189 -10.71 17.12 -5.44
C PRO A 189 -10.78 17.36 -3.93
N HIS A 190 -11.85 17.92 -3.41
CA HIS A 190 -12.02 18.10 -1.96
C HIS A 190 -12.10 16.76 -1.21
N HIS A 191 -12.78 15.77 -1.79
CA HIS A 191 -12.86 14.44 -1.21
C HIS A 191 -11.47 13.76 -1.27
N TRP A 192 -10.76 13.88 -2.39
CA TRP A 192 -9.40 13.37 -2.54
C TRP A 192 -8.46 13.95 -1.49
N HIS A 193 -8.47 15.27 -1.29
CA HIS A 193 -7.67 15.93 -0.26
C HIS A 193 -8.03 15.44 1.16
N THR A 194 -9.30 15.14 1.41
CA THR A 194 -9.75 14.57 2.68
C THR A 194 -9.17 13.17 2.89
N LEU A 195 -9.17 12.31 1.87
CA LEU A 195 -8.53 10.99 1.91
C LEU A 195 -7.03 11.11 2.23
N CYS A 196 -6.31 12.00 1.55
CA CYS A 196 -4.88 12.24 1.78
C CYS A 196 -4.60 12.66 3.23
N LYS A 197 -5.39 13.59 3.76
CA LYS A 197 -5.29 14.04 5.16
C LYS A 197 -5.57 12.90 6.14
N ASN A 198 -6.62 12.13 5.90
CA ASN A 198 -6.98 11.01 6.76
C ASN A 198 -5.92 9.90 6.72
N ALA A 199 -5.34 9.60 5.54
CA ALA A 199 -4.23 8.67 5.42
C ALA A 199 -3.06 9.09 6.32
N ARG A 200 -2.65 10.37 6.29
CA ARG A 200 -1.61 10.89 7.18
C ARG A 200 -1.98 10.73 8.65
N GLN A 201 -3.19 11.10 9.05
CA GLN A 201 -3.66 10.97 10.44
C GLN A 201 -3.68 9.50 10.90
N LYS A 202 -4.09 8.59 10.02
CA LYS A 202 -4.07 7.15 10.31
C LYS A 202 -2.66 6.63 10.55
N ALA A 203 -1.67 7.07 9.75
CA ALA A 203 -0.28 6.69 9.92
C ALA A 203 0.29 7.08 11.29
N GLU A 204 -0.20 8.16 11.92
CA GLU A 204 0.25 8.60 13.25
C GLU A 204 -0.04 7.57 14.34
N LEU A 205 -1.00 6.66 14.13
CA LEU A 205 -1.26 5.55 15.05
C LEU A 205 -0.15 4.49 15.01
N PHE A 206 0.70 4.51 13.99
CA PHE A 206 1.76 3.55 13.73
C PHE A 206 3.14 4.22 13.71
N SER A 207 3.35 5.22 14.54
CA SER A 207 4.68 5.82 14.70
C SER A 207 5.62 4.92 15.48
N ILE A 208 6.92 5.01 15.20
CA ILE A 208 7.92 4.22 15.92
C ILE A 208 7.94 4.56 17.42
N GLU A 209 7.67 5.82 17.78
CA GLU A 209 7.61 6.26 19.17
C GLU A 209 6.49 5.55 19.93
N ARG A 210 5.32 5.36 19.31
CA ARG A 210 4.21 4.59 19.91
C ARG A 210 4.57 3.13 20.11
N THR A 211 5.23 2.52 19.12
CA THR A 211 5.70 1.13 19.22
C THR A 211 6.67 0.98 20.39
N VAL A 212 7.65 1.88 20.51
CA VAL A 212 8.63 1.87 21.60
C VAL A 212 7.95 2.05 22.95
N ALA A 213 7.06 3.06 23.09
CA ALA A 213 6.36 3.31 24.35
C ALA A 213 5.51 2.09 24.79
N GLN A 214 4.85 1.40 23.87
CA GLN A 214 4.08 0.19 24.18
C GLN A 214 5.01 -0.97 24.63
N LEU A 215 6.17 -1.13 24.00
CA LEU A 215 7.14 -2.16 24.41
C LEU A 215 7.74 -1.85 25.78
N GLU A 216 8.10 -0.60 26.04
CA GLU A 216 8.63 -0.18 27.37
C GLU A 216 7.60 -0.42 28.48
N ALA A 217 6.32 -0.11 28.26
CA ALA A 217 5.27 -0.39 29.22
C ALA A 217 5.17 -1.90 29.56
N LEU A 218 5.24 -2.76 28.53
CA LEU A 218 5.23 -4.21 28.72
C LEU A 218 6.40 -4.75 29.54
N TYR A 219 7.58 -4.14 29.40
CA TYR A 219 8.77 -4.53 30.19
C TYR A 219 8.69 -4.03 31.64
N GLN A 220 7.92 -2.98 31.92
CA GLN A 220 7.73 -2.45 33.28
C GLN A 220 6.66 -3.21 34.07
N GLU A 221 5.75 -3.92 33.40
CA GLU A 221 4.69 -4.74 34.02
C GLU A 221 5.18 -6.15 34.47
N GLN A 222 6.43 -6.51 34.19
CA GLN A 222 7.06 -7.78 34.58
C GLN A 222 7.91 -7.63 35.85
#